data_cdec3eff0ac069ce3731cb4671c94693
#
_entry.id   cdec3eff0ac069ce3731cb4671c94693
#
_cell.length_a   1.000
_cell.length_b   1.000
_cell.length_c   1.000
_cell.angle_alpha   90.00
_cell.angle_beta   90.00
_cell.angle_gamma   90.00
#
_symmetry.space_group_name_H-M   'P 1'
#
loop_
_entity.id
_entity.type
_entity.pdbx_description
1 polymer ?
#
loop_
_entity_poly.entity_id
_entity_poly.type
_entity_poly.pdbx_seq_one_letter_code
_entity_poly.pdbx_strand_id
1 'polypeptide(L)'
;AGQPDRTRWLLLSQALSQVVFDMHDPCLGPYELVPYSPFYDESDDENIRGLRIDVRMGEYMRVDHRLVGLEKRLPRAAFIDLILDIGLEGMITDDHTFLTPALSLEMIDLIGWDRGFDLLRVAIRYSASFPRNFEPYDRALDLVKQYGLEAGVDARAYQPEHVDRLRA
;
A
#
# COMPACT_ATOMS: atom_id res chain seq x y z
N ALA A 1 -2.99 -10.92 29.32
CA ALA A 1 -2.03 -10.41 30.29
C ALA A 1 -1.08 -9.47 29.54
N GLY A 2 -1.10 -8.17 29.91
CA GLY A 2 -0.30 -7.16 29.22
C GLY A 2 1.19 -7.39 29.39
N GLN A 3 1.93 -7.18 28.31
CA GLN A 3 3.39 -7.09 28.37
C GLN A 3 3.79 -6.02 29.41
N PRO A 4 4.87 -6.24 30.16
CA PRO A 4 5.35 -5.21 31.09
C PRO A 4 5.59 -3.90 30.37
N ASP A 5 5.26 -2.77 30.98
CA ASP A 5 5.42 -1.43 30.40
C ASP A 5 6.81 -1.17 29.82
N ARG A 6 7.84 -1.74 30.44
CA ARG A 6 9.22 -1.66 29.96
C ARG A 6 9.39 -2.23 28.55
N THR A 7 8.77 -3.37 28.22
CA THR A 7 8.87 -3.98 26.89
C THR A 7 8.19 -3.11 25.84
N ARG A 8 7.02 -2.52 26.17
CA ARG A 8 6.32 -1.59 25.27
C ARG A 8 7.17 -0.36 24.97
N TRP A 9 7.80 0.21 25.99
CA TRP A 9 8.68 1.37 25.81
C TRP A 9 9.92 1.05 24.98
N LEU A 10 10.50 -0.12 25.14
CA LEU A 10 11.62 -0.57 24.30
C LEU A 10 11.22 -0.72 22.84
N LEU A 11 10.09 -1.34 22.54
CA LEU A 11 9.58 -1.49 21.19
C LEU A 11 9.27 -0.12 20.55
N LEU A 12 8.62 0.76 21.30
CA LEU A 12 8.36 2.12 20.84
C LEU A 12 9.65 2.89 20.57
N SER A 13 10.63 2.78 21.47
CA SER A 13 11.94 3.45 21.29
C SER A 13 12.69 2.92 20.07
N GLN A 14 12.62 1.62 19.79
CA GLN A 14 13.22 1.04 18.60
C GLN A 14 12.54 1.55 17.33
N ALA A 15 11.19 1.56 17.30
CA ALA A 15 10.44 2.08 16.17
C ALA A 15 10.76 3.57 15.91
N LEU A 16 10.78 4.40 16.95
CA LEU A 16 11.13 5.82 16.83
C LEU A 16 12.59 6.01 16.37
N SER A 17 13.52 5.18 16.87
CA SER A 17 14.92 5.24 16.42
C SER A 17 15.05 4.92 14.93
N GLN A 18 14.29 3.94 14.43
CA GLN A 18 14.28 3.60 13.01
C GLN A 18 13.72 4.75 12.18
N VAL A 19 12.60 5.34 12.59
CA VAL A 19 12.02 6.51 11.90
C VAL A 19 13.02 7.66 11.83
N VAL A 20 13.71 7.98 12.93
CA VAL A 20 14.71 9.04 12.95
C VAL A 20 15.89 8.70 12.04
N PHE A 21 16.34 7.45 12.04
CA PHE A 21 17.39 6.99 11.15
C PHE A 21 17.01 7.17 9.68
N ASP A 22 15.81 6.70 9.29
CA ASP A 22 15.31 6.78 7.93
C ASP A 22 15.12 8.25 7.49
N MET A 23 14.66 9.13 8.39
CA MET A 23 14.52 10.57 8.10
C MET A 23 15.84 11.27 7.81
N HIS A 24 16.95 10.74 8.30
CA HIS A 24 18.28 11.30 8.09
C HIS A 24 19.07 10.59 6.99
N ASP A 25 18.51 9.55 6.38
CA ASP A 25 19.19 8.87 5.28
C ASP A 25 19.07 9.69 3.98
N PRO A 26 20.19 10.22 3.45
CA PRO A 26 20.16 11.02 2.23
C PRO A 26 19.74 10.23 0.98
N CYS A 27 19.79 8.90 1.04
CA CYS A 27 19.39 8.03 -0.07
C CYS A 27 17.87 7.95 -0.24
N LEU A 28 17.11 8.26 0.80
CA LEU A 28 15.65 8.12 0.78
C LEU A 28 14.92 9.41 0.32
N GLY A 29 15.62 10.53 0.16
CA GLY A 29 15.09 11.79 -0.36
C GLY A 29 14.22 12.57 0.65
N PRO A 30 13.60 13.67 0.23
CA PRO A 30 12.80 14.49 1.12
C PRO A 30 11.48 13.82 1.47
N TYR A 31 11.26 13.58 2.76
CA TYR A 31 10.05 12.95 3.29
C TYR A 31 8.93 13.91 3.66
N GLU A 32 9.02 15.15 3.28
CA GLU A 32 8.00 16.12 3.60
C GLU A 32 6.72 15.83 2.82
N LEU A 33 5.64 15.58 3.55
CA LEU A 33 4.31 15.51 2.98
C LEU A 33 3.78 16.93 2.78
N VAL A 34 3.69 17.35 1.52
CA VAL A 34 3.13 18.65 1.19
C VAL A 34 1.60 18.58 1.10
N PRO A 35 0.87 19.64 1.45
CA PRO A 35 -0.57 19.70 1.23
C PRO A 35 -0.85 19.93 -0.26
N TYR A 36 -1.03 18.85 -1.01
CA TYR A 36 -1.34 18.92 -2.43
C TYR A 36 -2.81 19.24 -2.68
N SER A 37 -3.06 19.98 -3.76
CA SER A 37 -4.40 20.09 -4.32
C SER A 37 -4.70 18.85 -5.17
N PRO A 38 -5.90 18.26 -5.07
CA PRO A 38 -6.26 17.13 -5.91
C PRO A 38 -6.34 17.50 -7.38
N PHE A 39 -6.10 16.55 -8.28
CA PHE A 39 -6.38 16.69 -9.72
C PHE A 39 -7.89 16.67 -9.95
N TYR A 40 -8.48 17.77 -10.38
CA TYR A 40 -9.93 17.92 -10.48
C TYR A 40 -10.49 17.66 -11.88
N ASP A 41 -9.68 17.78 -12.92
CA ASP A 41 -10.15 17.79 -14.31
C ASP A 41 -10.26 16.40 -14.94
N GLU A 42 -9.81 15.36 -14.24
CA GLU A 42 -9.86 13.98 -14.67
C GLU A 42 -11.03 13.23 -14.00
N SER A 43 -11.63 12.28 -14.70
CA SER A 43 -12.59 11.34 -14.12
C SER A 43 -11.89 10.45 -13.08
N ASP A 44 -12.68 9.79 -12.22
CA ASP A 44 -12.13 8.85 -11.22
C ASP A 44 -11.39 7.69 -11.89
N ASP A 45 -11.91 7.16 -12.99
CA ASP A 45 -11.27 6.08 -13.74
C ASP A 45 -9.93 6.51 -14.36
N GLU A 46 -9.85 7.75 -14.86
CA GLU A 46 -8.60 8.31 -15.39
C GLU A 46 -7.58 8.51 -14.26
N ASN A 47 -8.02 9.01 -13.11
CA ASN A 47 -7.17 9.19 -11.94
C ASN A 47 -6.66 7.86 -11.39
N ILE A 48 -7.51 6.83 -11.30
CA ILE A 48 -7.13 5.47 -10.85
C ILE A 48 -6.09 4.89 -11.82
N ARG A 49 -6.35 4.98 -13.13
CA ARG A 49 -5.41 4.50 -14.14
C ARG A 49 -4.10 5.27 -14.08
N GLY A 50 -4.17 6.60 -13.97
CA GLY A 50 -3.02 7.47 -13.84
C GLY A 50 -2.21 7.18 -12.58
N LEU A 51 -2.86 6.91 -11.44
CA LEU A 51 -2.19 6.53 -10.20
C LEU A 51 -1.34 5.27 -10.37
N ARG A 52 -1.87 4.22 -10.99
CA ARG A 52 -1.11 2.98 -11.28
C ARG A 52 0.10 3.25 -12.18
N ILE A 53 -0.08 4.05 -13.22
CA ILE A 53 1.01 4.44 -14.13
C ILE A 53 2.08 5.23 -13.37
N ASP A 54 1.67 6.24 -12.60
CA ASP A 54 2.59 7.11 -11.89
C ASP A 54 3.38 6.33 -10.80
N VAL A 55 2.76 5.35 -10.13
CA VAL A 55 3.47 4.43 -9.20
C VAL A 55 4.51 3.60 -9.96
N ARG A 56 4.15 2.99 -11.08
CA ARG A 56 5.06 2.17 -11.90
C ARG A 56 6.23 2.96 -12.49
N MET A 57 6.00 4.24 -12.78
CA MET A 57 7.01 5.16 -13.34
C MET A 57 7.86 5.85 -12.26
N GLY A 58 7.54 5.69 -10.99
CA GLY A 58 8.26 6.35 -9.90
C GLY A 58 7.95 7.84 -9.73
N GLU A 59 6.81 8.29 -10.25
CA GLU A 59 6.38 9.70 -10.24
C GLU A 59 5.68 10.08 -8.91
N TYR A 60 6.41 9.92 -7.81
CA TYR A 60 5.86 10.00 -6.45
C TYR A 60 5.10 11.29 -6.12
N MET A 61 5.47 12.43 -6.73
CA MET A 61 4.75 13.70 -6.55
C MET A 61 3.34 13.62 -7.16
N ARG A 62 3.22 13.05 -8.35
CA ARG A 62 1.94 12.86 -9.04
C ARG A 62 1.09 11.82 -8.32
N VAL A 63 1.72 10.76 -7.83
CA VAL A 63 1.07 9.75 -6.99
C VAL A 63 0.37 10.41 -5.81
N ASP A 64 1.06 11.26 -5.06
CA ASP A 64 0.51 11.93 -3.89
C ASP A 64 -0.65 12.87 -4.23
N HIS A 65 -0.56 13.62 -5.33
CA HIS A 65 -1.67 14.44 -5.83
C HIS A 65 -2.92 13.59 -6.14
N ARG A 66 -2.74 12.46 -6.84
CA ARG A 66 -3.85 11.57 -7.19
C ARG A 66 -4.47 10.94 -5.96
N LEU A 67 -3.66 10.51 -4.99
CA LEU A 67 -4.15 9.94 -3.73
C LEU A 67 -5.05 10.92 -2.98
N VAL A 68 -4.61 12.17 -2.82
CA VAL A 68 -5.40 13.22 -2.14
C VAL A 68 -6.72 13.49 -2.88
N GLY A 69 -6.72 13.41 -4.21
CA GLY A 69 -7.93 13.57 -5.01
C GLY A 69 -8.89 12.41 -4.89
N LEU A 70 -8.39 11.19 -5.00
CA LEU A 70 -9.20 9.97 -4.95
C LEU A 70 -9.77 9.70 -3.56
N GLU A 71 -9.00 10.00 -2.50
CA GLU A 71 -9.49 9.88 -1.12
C GLU A 71 -10.78 10.69 -0.87
N LYS A 72 -10.87 11.88 -1.47
CA LYS A 72 -12.03 12.77 -1.32
C LYS A 72 -13.25 12.35 -2.16
N ARG A 73 -13.05 11.58 -3.22
CA ARG A 73 -14.08 11.25 -4.20
C ARG A 73 -14.59 9.82 -4.11
N LEU A 74 -13.70 8.89 -3.82
CA LEU A 74 -14.08 7.48 -3.74
C LEU A 74 -14.73 7.14 -2.39
N PRO A 75 -15.68 6.20 -2.38
CA PRO A 75 -16.07 5.54 -1.14
C PRO A 75 -14.84 4.94 -0.46
N ARG A 76 -14.75 5.06 0.87
CA ARG A 76 -13.58 4.62 1.65
C ARG A 76 -13.17 3.16 1.35
N ALA A 77 -14.13 2.25 1.25
CA ALA A 77 -13.85 0.85 0.94
C ALA A 77 -13.17 0.71 -0.43
N ALA A 78 -13.69 1.37 -1.46
CA ALA A 78 -13.11 1.33 -2.79
C ALA A 78 -11.72 1.98 -2.85
N PHE A 79 -11.49 3.03 -2.04
CA PHE A 79 -10.16 3.62 -1.92
C PHE A 79 -9.17 2.67 -1.26
N ILE A 80 -9.58 1.98 -0.18
CA ILE A 80 -8.74 0.98 0.51
C ILE A 80 -8.40 -0.17 -0.46
N ASP A 81 -9.38 -0.70 -1.17
CA ASP A 81 -9.16 -1.77 -2.15
C ASP A 81 -8.15 -1.34 -3.22
N LEU A 82 -8.28 -0.12 -3.74
CA LEU A 82 -7.33 0.44 -4.70
C LEU A 82 -5.89 0.52 -4.14
N ILE A 83 -5.75 0.96 -2.90
CA ILE A 83 -4.43 1.08 -2.23
C ILE A 83 -3.78 -0.30 -2.07
N LEU A 84 -4.54 -1.29 -1.62
CA LEU A 84 -4.04 -2.66 -1.45
C LEU A 84 -3.69 -3.30 -2.80
N ASP A 85 -4.49 -3.07 -3.82
CA ASP A 85 -4.23 -3.52 -5.19
C ASP A 85 -2.90 -2.96 -5.73
N ILE A 86 -2.67 -1.67 -5.55
CA ILE A 86 -1.40 -1.03 -5.95
C ILE A 86 -0.22 -1.63 -5.18
N GLY A 87 -0.38 -1.86 -3.89
CA GLY A 87 0.63 -2.54 -3.08
C GLY A 87 0.94 -3.95 -3.58
N LEU A 88 -0.09 -4.68 -3.98
CA LEU A 88 0.02 -6.05 -4.49
C LEU A 88 0.82 -6.13 -5.81
N GLU A 89 0.71 -5.12 -6.68
CA GLU A 89 1.45 -5.08 -7.95
C GLU A 89 2.96 -5.21 -7.75
N GLY A 90 3.50 -4.59 -6.70
CA GLY A 90 4.93 -4.60 -6.38
C GLY A 90 5.39 -5.74 -5.47
N MET A 91 4.47 -6.48 -4.86
CA MET A 91 4.73 -7.42 -3.77
C MET A 91 5.74 -8.52 -4.14
N ILE A 92 5.78 -8.98 -5.38
CA ILE A 92 6.70 -10.05 -5.82
C ILE A 92 8.15 -9.60 -5.77
N THR A 93 8.40 -8.32 -6.00
CA THR A 93 9.77 -7.76 -5.97
C THR A 93 10.13 -7.16 -4.63
N ASP A 94 9.14 -6.72 -3.88
CA ASP A 94 9.31 -6.11 -2.56
C ASP A 94 7.99 -6.19 -1.78
N ASP A 95 7.93 -7.05 -0.79
CA ASP A 95 6.75 -7.28 0.05
C ASP A 95 6.33 -6.04 0.85
N HIS A 96 7.23 -5.11 1.11
CA HIS A 96 6.92 -3.86 1.79
C HIS A 96 5.95 -2.98 1.00
N THR A 97 5.84 -3.14 -0.31
CA THR A 97 4.83 -2.42 -1.11
C THR A 97 3.41 -2.75 -0.69
N PHE A 98 3.16 -3.99 -0.24
CA PHE A 98 1.87 -4.43 0.28
C PHE A 98 1.79 -4.31 1.81
N LEU A 99 2.83 -4.71 2.51
CA LEU A 99 2.84 -4.71 3.98
C LEU A 99 2.72 -3.30 4.54
N THR A 100 3.36 -2.30 3.93
CA THR A 100 3.33 -0.93 4.44
C THR A 100 1.92 -0.33 4.41
N PRO A 101 1.16 -0.37 3.30
CA PRO A 101 -0.22 0.09 3.32
C PRO A 101 -1.13 -0.77 4.21
N ALA A 102 -0.95 -2.09 4.27
CA ALA A 102 -1.75 -2.95 5.14
C ALA A 102 -1.56 -2.61 6.62
N LEU A 103 -0.31 -2.46 7.09
CA LEU A 103 0.00 -2.03 8.46
C LEU A 103 -0.45 -0.59 8.74
N SER A 104 -0.39 0.29 7.73
CA SER A 104 -0.92 1.65 7.86
C SER A 104 -2.43 1.65 8.12
N LEU A 105 -3.18 0.75 7.47
CA LEU A 105 -4.62 0.59 7.72
C LEU A 105 -4.91 0.10 9.15
N GLU A 106 -4.14 -0.85 9.68
CA GLU A 106 -4.25 -1.27 11.07
C GLU A 106 -3.98 -0.11 12.05
N MET A 107 -2.99 0.73 11.74
CA MET A 107 -2.70 1.92 12.55
C MET A 107 -3.83 2.96 12.45
N ILE A 108 -4.44 3.12 11.27
CA ILE A 108 -5.58 4.03 11.07
C ILE A 108 -6.78 3.64 11.92
N ASP A 109 -7.02 2.35 12.11
CA ASP A 109 -8.07 1.86 13.02
C ASP A 109 -7.85 2.31 14.47
N LEU A 110 -6.60 2.53 14.88
CA LEU A 110 -6.26 2.99 16.22
C LEU A 110 -6.29 4.52 16.38
N ILE A 111 -5.83 5.27 15.37
CA ILE A 111 -5.63 6.73 15.46
C ILE A 111 -6.70 7.55 14.73
N GLY A 112 -7.54 6.89 13.95
CA GLY A 112 -8.58 7.49 13.12
C GLY A 112 -8.08 7.92 11.74
N TRP A 113 -9.02 7.99 10.79
CA TRP A 113 -8.74 8.26 9.38
C TRP A 113 -8.05 9.61 9.15
N ASP A 114 -8.56 10.68 9.76
CA ASP A 114 -8.07 12.05 9.55
C ASP A 114 -6.58 12.21 9.91
N ARG A 115 -6.12 11.44 10.90
CA ARG A 115 -4.71 11.45 11.33
C ARG A 115 -3.88 10.38 10.61
N GLY A 116 -4.53 9.32 10.19
CA GLY A 116 -3.86 8.14 9.63
C GLY A 116 -3.72 8.19 8.11
N PHE A 117 -4.46 9.05 7.41
CA PHE A 117 -4.39 9.11 5.95
C PHE A 117 -2.97 9.41 5.44
N ASP A 118 -2.21 10.24 6.15
CA ASP A 118 -0.82 10.52 5.80
C ASP A 118 0.08 9.27 5.83
N LEU A 119 -0.25 8.27 6.66
CA LEU A 119 0.47 6.99 6.65
C LEU A 119 0.28 6.25 5.30
N LEU A 120 -0.93 6.28 4.73
CA LEU A 120 -1.18 5.70 3.41
C LEU A 120 -0.47 6.47 2.30
N ARG A 121 -0.40 7.79 2.39
CA ARG A 121 0.38 8.61 1.45
C ARG A 121 1.85 8.19 1.45
N VAL A 122 2.46 8.04 2.63
CA VAL A 122 3.85 7.58 2.77
C VAL A 122 4.01 6.16 2.23
N ALA A 123 3.09 5.25 2.56
CA ALA A 123 3.13 3.87 2.11
C ALA A 123 3.12 3.72 0.58
N ILE A 124 2.22 4.45 -0.10
CA ILE A 124 2.15 4.41 -1.56
C ILE A 124 3.30 5.17 -2.23
N ARG A 125 3.76 6.24 -1.59
CA ARG A 125 4.98 6.92 -2.03
C ARG A 125 6.20 6.00 -1.98
N TYR A 126 6.31 5.15 -0.95
CA TYR A 126 7.32 4.09 -0.90
C TYR A 126 7.22 3.16 -2.11
N SER A 127 6.01 2.73 -2.48
CA SER A 127 5.78 1.89 -3.67
C SER A 127 6.25 2.54 -4.97
N ALA A 128 6.25 3.89 -5.05
CA ALA A 128 6.72 4.66 -6.19
C ALA A 128 8.21 5.07 -6.12
N SER A 129 8.91 4.83 -4.99
CA SER A 129 10.25 5.39 -4.78
C SER A 129 11.38 4.58 -5.39
N PHE A 130 11.15 3.32 -5.77
CA PHE A 130 12.18 2.43 -6.29
C PHE A 130 11.78 1.81 -7.63
N PRO A 131 12.73 1.61 -8.56
CA PRO A 131 12.48 0.83 -9.77
C PRO A 131 12.05 -0.58 -9.40
N ARG A 132 10.91 -1.03 -9.94
CA ARG A 132 10.36 -2.35 -9.66
C ARG A 132 10.09 -3.10 -10.95
N ASN A 133 10.16 -4.41 -10.87
CA ASN A 133 9.76 -5.28 -11.97
C ASN A 133 8.31 -5.72 -11.80
N PHE A 134 7.41 -5.19 -12.60
CA PHE A 134 6.00 -5.53 -12.59
C PHE A 134 5.63 -6.70 -13.52
N GLU A 135 6.57 -7.18 -14.34
CA GLU A 135 6.33 -8.29 -15.30
C GLU A 135 5.75 -9.55 -14.62
N PRO A 136 6.25 -10.00 -13.45
CA PRO A 136 5.68 -11.18 -12.80
C PRO A 136 4.21 -11.00 -12.39
N TYR A 137 3.83 -9.80 -11.96
CA TYR A 137 2.44 -9.48 -11.62
C TYR A 137 1.56 -9.46 -12.89
N ASP A 138 2.00 -8.77 -13.94
CA ASP A 138 1.26 -8.69 -15.20
C ASP A 138 1.06 -10.10 -15.80
N ARG A 139 2.10 -10.94 -15.76
CA ARG A 139 2.01 -12.34 -16.18
C ARG A 139 1.04 -13.17 -15.34
N ALA A 140 1.02 -12.96 -14.03
CA ALA A 140 0.07 -13.64 -13.15
C ALA A 140 -1.37 -13.25 -13.48
N LEU A 141 -1.64 -11.96 -13.73
CA LEU A 141 -2.96 -11.49 -14.17
C LEU A 141 -3.40 -12.10 -15.49
N ASP A 142 -2.50 -12.22 -16.45
CA ASP A 142 -2.80 -12.84 -17.75
C ASP A 142 -3.16 -14.33 -17.58
N LEU A 143 -2.46 -15.06 -16.70
CA LEU A 143 -2.80 -16.44 -16.37
C LEU A 143 -4.14 -16.55 -15.66
N VAL A 144 -4.44 -15.67 -14.71
CA VAL A 144 -5.74 -15.61 -14.02
C VAL A 144 -6.87 -15.45 -15.05
N LYS A 145 -6.73 -14.52 -15.98
CA LYS A 145 -7.70 -14.28 -17.08
C LYS A 145 -7.78 -15.47 -18.03
N GLN A 146 -6.64 -15.99 -18.47
CA GLN A 146 -6.58 -17.12 -19.41
C GLN A 146 -7.28 -18.36 -18.89
N TYR A 147 -7.18 -18.63 -17.59
CA TYR A 147 -7.75 -19.82 -16.96
C TYR A 147 -9.09 -19.55 -16.27
N GLY A 148 -9.61 -18.33 -16.33
CA GLY A 148 -10.90 -17.95 -15.74
C GLY A 148 -10.91 -18.10 -14.20
N LEU A 149 -9.79 -17.88 -13.54
CA LEU A 149 -9.64 -18.08 -12.10
C LEU A 149 -10.31 -16.98 -11.27
N GLU A 150 -10.70 -15.88 -11.87
CA GLU A 150 -11.37 -14.75 -11.21
C GLU A 150 -12.69 -15.16 -10.52
N ALA A 151 -13.40 -16.13 -11.08
CA ALA A 151 -14.67 -16.62 -10.54
C ALA A 151 -14.53 -17.63 -9.38
N GLY A 152 -13.30 -18.11 -9.10
CA GLY A 152 -13.05 -19.19 -8.15
C GLY A 152 -12.58 -18.74 -6.76
N VAL A 153 -12.27 -17.46 -6.58
CA VAL A 153 -11.71 -16.95 -5.32
C VAL A 153 -12.84 -16.50 -4.39
N ASP A 154 -13.52 -17.47 -3.77
CA ASP A 154 -14.37 -17.19 -2.61
C ASP A 154 -13.51 -17.37 -1.34
N ALA A 155 -13.15 -16.26 -0.69
CA ALA A 155 -12.40 -16.30 0.57
C ALA A 155 -13.10 -17.14 1.66
N ARG A 156 -14.43 -17.33 1.55
CA ARG A 156 -15.22 -18.19 2.44
C ARG A 156 -15.04 -19.68 2.14
N ALA A 157 -14.49 -20.03 0.99
CA ALA A 157 -14.19 -21.41 0.61
C ALA A 157 -12.85 -21.91 1.11
N TYR A 158 -12.06 -21.04 1.80
CA TYR A 158 -10.79 -21.47 2.40
C TYR A 158 -11.04 -22.50 3.50
N GLN A 159 -10.45 -23.68 3.33
CA GLN A 159 -10.47 -24.77 4.29
C GLN A 159 -9.01 -25.01 4.74
N PRO A 160 -8.74 -25.15 6.05
CA PRO A 160 -7.36 -25.43 6.54
C PRO A 160 -6.72 -26.63 5.86
N GLU A 161 -7.51 -27.65 5.48
CA GLU A 161 -7.06 -28.87 4.79
C GLU A 161 -6.48 -28.59 3.40
N HIS A 162 -6.79 -27.45 2.79
CA HIS A 162 -6.21 -27.06 1.50
C HIS A 162 -4.70 -26.78 1.62
N VAL A 163 -4.24 -26.30 2.77
CA VAL A 163 -2.81 -26.05 3.03
C VAL A 163 -2.04 -27.37 3.12
N ASP A 164 -2.64 -28.39 3.72
CA ASP A 164 -1.99 -29.69 3.88
C ASP A 164 -1.79 -30.39 2.53
N ARG A 165 -2.70 -30.18 1.58
CA ARG A 165 -2.56 -30.68 0.20
C ARG A 165 -1.43 -30.02 -0.58
N LEU A 166 -1.08 -28.77 -0.25
CA LEU A 166 0.02 -28.05 -0.91
C LEU A 166 1.39 -28.42 -0.32
N ARG A 167 1.41 -29.09 0.86
CA ARG A 167 2.63 -29.55 1.54
C ARG A 167 3.00 -30.98 1.20
N ALA A 168 2.09 -31.72 0.60
CA ALA A 168 2.29 -33.13 0.18
C ALA A 168 2.84 -33.20 -1.24
#